data_7b777ce278e0bee450207e7c35da07c3
#
_entry.id   7b777ce278e0bee450207e7c35da07c3
#
_cell.length_a   1.000
_cell.length_b   1.000
_cell.length_c   1.000
_cell.angle_alpha   90.00
_cell.angle_beta   90.00
_cell.angle_gamma   90.00
#
_symmetry.space_group_name_H-M   'P 1'
#
loop_
_entity.id
_entity.type
_entity.pdbx_description
1 polymer ?
#
loop_
_entity_poly.entity_id
_entity_poly.type
_entity_poly.pdbx_seq_one_letter_code
_entity_poly.pdbx_strand_id
1 'polypeptide(L)'
;VISTLTASGINVIDIGITPTPTALYIVEKLKLHGGIMVSASHNPIEWNALKLIGKGGKFLDEKSVIELNKLYDKKSSRFVKALETGTYQKIDDAIEQHIKRIVRFIDIDKIKKRNFKVACDYVNGTGLFATPKLLKALGVKEISINKEWTGKFSHIAEPSANSMKSLSDLVKKNKVDIGFTQDPDADRLAIVLNDGTIVSEEYTLALCAKYLWSVGKGDAAVNLSTSRMIDDLAKEKGYSVDRTKIGEINVSSHVVKNRLYFGGEGNGGIIVPAVSPGRDSLLGIALILELMAKENKTIKEIIEEIPKYEIVKEKLEVAKIDENSFLKNIKLKY
;
A
#
# COMPACT_ATOMS: atom_id res chain seq x y z
N VAL A 1 -21.21 -9.61 7.82
CA VAL A 1 -19.95 -9.95 8.49
C VAL A 1 -20.08 -9.76 10.01
N ILE A 2 -20.36 -8.53 10.52
CA ILE A 2 -20.41 -8.24 11.96
C ILE A 2 -21.38 -9.17 12.70
N SER A 3 -22.64 -9.24 12.26
CA SER A 3 -23.67 -10.08 12.88
C SER A 3 -23.29 -11.57 12.91
N THR A 4 -22.66 -12.07 11.84
CA THR A 4 -22.20 -13.46 11.78
C THR A 4 -21.09 -13.73 12.79
N LEU A 5 -20.12 -12.81 12.91
CA LEU A 5 -19.02 -12.95 13.86
C LEU A 5 -19.52 -12.91 15.31
N THR A 6 -20.40 -11.94 15.65
CA THR A 6 -20.94 -11.86 17.01
C THR A 6 -21.83 -13.06 17.35
N ALA A 7 -22.65 -13.55 16.39
CA ALA A 7 -23.41 -14.78 16.57
C ALA A 7 -22.52 -16.04 16.74
N SER A 8 -21.29 -15.98 16.32
CA SER A 8 -20.28 -17.05 16.52
C SER A 8 -19.44 -16.86 17.82
N GLY A 9 -19.81 -15.91 18.70
CA GLY A 9 -19.12 -15.64 19.95
C GLY A 9 -17.85 -14.80 19.80
N ILE A 10 -17.65 -14.13 18.67
CA ILE A 10 -16.46 -13.33 18.40
C ILE A 10 -16.74 -11.86 18.70
N ASN A 11 -15.92 -11.25 19.55
CA ASN A 11 -15.97 -9.81 19.79
C ASN A 11 -15.48 -9.04 18.57
N VAL A 12 -16.23 -8.05 18.15
CA VAL A 12 -15.95 -7.27 16.95
C VAL A 12 -15.65 -5.83 17.30
N ILE A 13 -14.53 -5.33 16.76
CA ILE A 13 -14.18 -3.91 16.76
C ILE A 13 -14.37 -3.42 15.32
N ASP A 14 -15.34 -2.53 15.13
CA ASP A 14 -15.62 -1.89 13.85
C ASP A 14 -14.83 -0.56 13.77
N ILE A 15 -14.02 -0.44 12.74
CA ILE A 15 -13.21 0.77 12.47
C ILE A 15 -13.78 1.62 11.34
N GLY A 16 -14.97 1.26 10.84
CA GLY A 16 -15.65 1.96 9.76
C GLY A 16 -14.91 1.86 8.42
N ILE A 17 -15.01 2.91 7.63
CA ILE A 17 -14.36 2.99 6.32
C ILE A 17 -12.96 3.57 6.48
N THR A 18 -11.96 2.76 6.18
CA THR A 18 -10.54 3.10 6.34
C THR A 18 -9.69 2.54 5.20
N PRO A 19 -8.51 3.10 4.94
CA PRO A 19 -7.49 2.46 4.13
C PRO A 19 -7.10 1.08 4.66
N THR A 20 -6.73 0.16 3.77
CA THR A 20 -6.20 -1.16 4.14
C THR A 20 -5.04 -1.06 5.14
N PRO A 21 -4.00 -0.21 4.95
CA PRO A 21 -2.91 -0.09 5.94
C PRO A 21 -3.40 0.33 7.34
N THR A 22 -4.45 1.14 7.44
CA THR A 22 -5.05 1.49 8.74
C THR A 22 -5.64 0.25 9.43
N ALA A 23 -6.34 -0.62 8.68
CA ALA A 23 -6.88 -1.86 9.24
C ALA A 23 -5.77 -2.80 9.71
N LEU A 24 -4.71 -2.99 8.92
CA LEU A 24 -3.54 -3.78 9.30
C LEU A 24 -2.88 -3.23 10.57
N TYR A 25 -2.67 -1.92 10.64
CA TYR A 25 -2.12 -1.22 11.79
C TYR A 25 -2.96 -1.41 13.06
N ILE A 26 -4.30 -1.30 12.98
CA ILE A 26 -5.17 -1.47 14.15
C ILE A 26 -5.14 -2.90 14.67
N VAL A 27 -5.16 -3.91 13.78
CA VAL A 27 -5.03 -5.32 14.19
C VAL A 27 -3.71 -5.56 14.92
N GLU A 28 -2.62 -5.02 14.44
CA GLU A 28 -1.29 -5.11 15.10
C GLU A 28 -1.28 -4.36 16.43
N LYS A 29 -1.69 -3.09 16.44
CA LYS A 29 -1.63 -2.21 17.60
C LYS A 29 -2.44 -2.71 18.78
N LEU A 30 -3.68 -3.16 18.52
CA LEU A 30 -4.59 -3.67 19.55
C LEU A 30 -4.36 -5.16 19.85
N LYS A 31 -3.38 -5.80 19.19
CA LYS A 31 -3.04 -7.23 19.33
C LYS A 31 -4.26 -8.13 19.11
N LEU A 32 -5.10 -7.76 18.13
CA LEU A 32 -6.29 -8.55 17.80
C LEU A 32 -5.92 -9.92 17.23
N HIS A 33 -6.84 -10.87 17.34
CA HIS A 33 -6.63 -12.22 16.80
C HIS A 33 -6.65 -12.24 15.27
N GLY A 34 -7.32 -11.26 14.64
CA GLY A 34 -7.38 -11.07 13.20
C GLY A 34 -8.29 -9.91 12.82
N GLY A 35 -8.47 -9.72 11.53
CA GLY A 35 -9.36 -8.70 10.98
C GLY A 35 -9.92 -9.10 9.63
N ILE A 36 -10.96 -8.42 9.20
CA ILE A 36 -11.57 -8.59 7.88
C ILE A 36 -11.72 -7.20 7.26
N MET A 37 -11.09 -7.01 6.11
CA MET A 37 -11.28 -5.82 5.28
C MET A 37 -12.17 -6.19 4.08
N VAL A 38 -13.24 -5.43 3.88
CA VAL A 38 -14.13 -5.63 2.72
C VAL A 38 -13.66 -4.75 1.59
N SER A 39 -12.92 -5.33 0.64
CA SER A 39 -12.35 -4.61 -0.51
C SER A 39 -11.86 -5.58 -1.58
N ALA A 40 -12.14 -5.28 -2.83
CA ALA A 40 -11.52 -5.96 -3.98
C ALA A 40 -10.30 -5.18 -4.53
N SER A 41 -9.77 -4.19 -3.79
CA SER A 41 -8.65 -3.33 -4.19
C SER A 41 -8.94 -2.65 -5.54
N HIS A 42 -8.07 -2.82 -6.51
CA HIS A 42 -8.12 -2.22 -7.85
C HIS A 42 -8.90 -3.06 -8.89
N ASN A 43 -9.55 -4.15 -8.49
CA ASN A 43 -10.40 -4.92 -9.39
C ASN A 43 -11.61 -4.09 -9.88
N PRO A 44 -12.20 -4.44 -11.03
CA PRO A 44 -13.42 -3.80 -11.52
C PRO A 44 -14.53 -3.77 -10.47
N ILE A 45 -15.43 -2.78 -10.57
CA ILE A 45 -16.42 -2.43 -9.54
C ILE A 45 -17.41 -3.56 -9.21
N GLU A 46 -17.63 -4.47 -10.15
CA GLU A 46 -18.48 -5.66 -9.96
C GLU A 46 -17.86 -6.72 -9.04
N TRP A 47 -16.57 -6.60 -8.71
CA TRP A 47 -15.88 -7.50 -7.79
C TRP A 47 -15.93 -6.97 -6.36
N ASN A 48 -16.10 -7.88 -5.43
CA ASN A 48 -15.90 -7.61 -4.01
C ASN A 48 -15.17 -8.79 -3.36
N ALA A 49 -14.45 -8.51 -2.26
CA ALA A 49 -13.67 -9.53 -1.58
C ALA A 49 -13.57 -9.27 -0.07
N LEU A 50 -13.24 -10.31 0.66
CA LEU A 50 -12.85 -10.25 2.05
C LEU A 50 -11.34 -10.45 2.14
N LYS A 51 -10.60 -9.39 2.42
CA LYS A 51 -9.17 -9.49 2.73
C LYS A 51 -9.02 -9.92 4.19
N LEU A 52 -8.47 -11.10 4.42
CA LEU A 52 -8.35 -11.70 5.74
C LEU A 52 -7.00 -11.32 6.35
N ILE A 53 -7.05 -10.68 7.50
CA ILE A 53 -5.89 -10.20 8.24
C ILE A 53 -5.69 -11.15 9.43
N GLY A 54 -4.50 -11.71 9.53
CA GLY A 54 -4.09 -12.56 10.64
C GLY A 54 -3.54 -11.77 11.81
N LYS A 55 -3.17 -12.50 12.85
CA LYS A 55 -2.52 -11.95 14.04
C LYS A 55 -1.26 -11.17 13.65
N GLY A 56 -1.08 -9.99 14.26
CA GLY A 56 0.05 -9.09 13.96
C GLY A 56 -0.19 -8.20 12.74
N GLY A 57 -1.43 -8.12 12.22
CA GLY A 57 -1.82 -7.15 11.20
C GLY A 57 -1.28 -7.46 9.79
N LYS A 58 -0.96 -8.70 9.48
CA LYS A 58 -0.53 -9.15 8.15
C LYS A 58 -1.62 -10.02 7.51
N PHE A 59 -1.68 -10.03 6.17
CA PHE A 59 -2.56 -10.97 5.49
C PHE A 59 -2.21 -12.43 5.82
N LEU A 60 -3.16 -13.33 5.60
CA LEU A 60 -2.92 -14.76 5.83
C LEU A 60 -1.87 -15.29 4.84
N ASP A 61 -0.94 -16.09 5.34
CA ASP A 61 0.00 -16.82 4.50
C ASP A 61 -0.67 -18.04 3.83
N GLU A 62 0.03 -18.64 2.88
CA GLU A 62 -0.45 -19.78 2.10
C GLU A 62 -0.94 -20.94 3.00
N LYS A 63 -0.19 -21.23 4.07
CA LYS A 63 -0.54 -22.30 5.02
C LYS A 63 -1.86 -21.99 5.72
N SER A 64 -2.03 -20.77 6.21
CA SER A 64 -3.26 -20.33 6.88
C SER A 64 -4.45 -20.33 5.95
N VAL A 65 -4.26 -19.97 4.67
CA VAL A 65 -5.30 -20.03 3.64
C VAL A 65 -5.71 -21.48 3.36
N ILE A 66 -4.77 -22.42 3.26
CA ILE A 66 -5.08 -23.84 3.10
C ILE A 66 -5.89 -24.36 4.29
N GLU A 67 -5.53 -24.01 5.52
CA GLU A 67 -6.27 -24.41 6.73
C GLU A 67 -7.70 -23.82 6.73
N LEU A 68 -7.83 -22.55 6.36
CA LEU A 68 -9.13 -21.89 6.25
C LEU A 68 -10.04 -22.58 5.21
N ASN A 69 -9.51 -22.91 4.04
CA ASN A 69 -10.26 -23.61 2.99
C ASN A 69 -10.74 -25.00 3.46
N LYS A 70 -9.90 -25.73 4.20
CA LYS A 70 -10.34 -27.01 4.79
C LYS A 70 -11.49 -26.84 5.79
N LEU A 71 -11.50 -25.76 6.57
CA LEU A 71 -12.61 -25.46 7.50
C LEU A 71 -13.87 -25.06 6.73
N TYR A 72 -13.72 -24.27 5.68
CA TYR A 72 -14.81 -23.86 4.79
C TYR A 72 -15.48 -25.07 4.14
N ASP A 73 -14.70 -25.98 3.58
CA ASP A 73 -15.20 -27.19 2.91
C ASP A 73 -15.94 -28.13 3.89
N LYS A 74 -15.52 -28.18 5.14
CA LYS A 74 -16.18 -28.94 6.21
C LYS A 74 -17.53 -28.34 6.64
N LYS A 75 -17.87 -27.13 6.17
CA LYS A 75 -19.08 -26.37 6.56
C LYS A 75 -19.28 -26.30 8.08
N SER A 76 -18.17 -26.23 8.82
CA SER A 76 -18.16 -26.25 10.28
C SER A 76 -18.39 -24.84 10.86
N SER A 77 -19.55 -24.24 10.54
CA SER A 77 -19.97 -23.01 11.21
C SER A 77 -20.64 -23.35 12.55
N ARG A 78 -20.27 -22.64 13.59
CA ARG A 78 -20.84 -22.80 14.93
C ARG A 78 -21.39 -21.46 15.39
N PHE A 79 -22.69 -21.39 15.60
CA PHE A 79 -23.31 -20.32 16.35
C PHE A 79 -23.37 -20.68 17.84
N VAL A 80 -23.17 -19.70 18.67
CA VAL A 80 -23.21 -19.86 20.15
C VAL A 80 -24.62 -19.55 20.69
N LYS A 81 -24.84 -19.88 21.97
CA LYS A 81 -26.11 -19.52 22.66
C LYS A 81 -26.19 -17.99 22.87
N ALA A 82 -27.39 -17.49 23.08
CA ALA A 82 -27.64 -16.04 23.20
C ALA A 82 -26.77 -15.33 24.23
N LEU A 83 -26.44 -15.97 25.36
CA LEU A 83 -25.60 -15.39 26.42
C LEU A 83 -24.09 -15.47 26.13
N GLU A 84 -23.69 -16.17 25.06
CA GLU A 84 -22.30 -16.36 24.65
C GLU A 84 -21.95 -15.53 23.39
N THR A 85 -22.87 -14.73 22.91
CA THR A 85 -22.67 -13.88 21.73
C THR A 85 -21.54 -12.89 21.97
N GLY A 86 -20.74 -12.63 20.92
CA GLY A 86 -19.67 -11.64 20.97
C GLY A 86 -20.21 -10.21 21.12
N THR A 87 -19.36 -9.33 21.61
CA THR A 87 -19.64 -7.89 21.74
C THR A 87 -19.33 -7.13 20.47
N TYR A 88 -19.94 -5.96 20.32
CA TYR A 88 -19.64 -4.99 19.28
C TYR A 88 -19.15 -3.69 19.88
N GLN A 89 -18.04 -3.19 19.34
CA GLN A 89 -17.47 -1.88 19.70
C GLN A 89 -17.11 -1.14 18.42
N LYS A 90 -17.30 0.18 18.38
CA LYS A 90 -16.85 1.04 17.29
C LYS A 90 -15.66 1.89 17.72
N ILE A 91 -14.69 2.07 16.83
CA ILE A 91 -13.56 2.99 16.98
C ILE A 91 -13.61 3.99 15.82
N ASP A 92 -13.79 5.27 16.12
CA ASP A 92 -13.95 6.32 15.12
C ASP A 92 -12.63 7.04 14.78
N ASP A 93 -11.56 6.84 15.55
CA ASP A 93 -10.26 7.51 15.38
C ASP A 93 -9.13 6.60 14.86
N ALA A 94 -9.48 5.49 14.20
CA ALA A 94 -8.49 4.53 13.68
C ALA A 94 -7.50 5.18 12.70
N ILE A 95 -7.97 6.03 11.81
CA ILE A 95 -7.16 6.77 10.85
C ILE A 95 -6.20 7.72 11.56
N GLU A 96 -6.70 8.49 12.53
CA GLU A 96 -5.89 9.43 13.30
C GLU A 96 -4.80 8.74 14.10
N GLN A 97 -5.09 7.56 14.63
CA GLN A 97 -4.10 6.73 15.33
C GLN A 97 -2.99 6.27 14.40
N HIS A 98 -3.33 5.87 13.18
CA HIS A 98 -2.35 5.48 12.15
C HIS A 98 -1.51 6.68 11.71
N ILE A 99 -2.13 7.81 11.39
CA ILE A 99 -1.43 9.05 11.04
C ILE A 99 -0.46 9.49 12.16
N LYS A 100 -0.86 9.40 13.42
CA LYS A 100 0.04 9.70 14.55
C LYS A 100 1.30 8.82 14.54
N ARG A 101 1.20 7.55 14.13
CA ARG A 101 2.37 6.66 14.02
C ARG A 101 3.27 7.08 12.87
N ILE A 102 2.71 7.45 11.70
CA ILE A 102 3.46 7.98 10.57
C ILE A 102 4.20 9.27 10.97
N VAL A 103 3.49 10.23 11.56
CA VAL A 103 4.05 11.54 11.97
C VAL A 103 5.19 11.39 12.98
N ARG A 104 5.15 10.38 13.85
CA ARG A 104 6.27 10.09 14.79
C ARG A 104 7.49 9.45 14.11
N PHE A 105 7.31 8.89 12.94
CA PHE A 105 8.37 8.20 12.19
C PHE A 105 9.21 9.14 11.33
N ILE A 106 8.66 10.27 10.93
CA ILE A 106 9.25 11.24 10.00
C ILE A 106 9.65 12.56 10.71
N ASP A 107 10.48 13.36 10.04
CA ASP A 107 10.81 14.73 10.46
C ASP A 107 9.81 15.72 9.84
N ILE A 108 8.69 15.92 10.54
CA ILE A 108 7.60 16.78 10.09
C ILE A 108 8.02 18.24 9.90
N ASP A 109 8.99 18.74 10.67
CA ASP A 109 9.41 20.13 10.60
C ASP A 109 10.15 20.45 9.30
N LYS A 110 10.87 19.48 8.73
CA LYS A 110 11.47 19.62 7.41
C LYS A 110 10.40 19.77 6.32
N ILE A 111 9.34 18.96 6.38
CA ILE A 111 8.24 19.03 5.42
C ILE A 111 7.52 20.37 5.52
N LYS A 112 7.16 20.81 6.75
CA LYS A 112 6.46 22.09 6.98
C LYS A 112 7.22 23.31 6.46
N LYS A 113 8.55 23.32 6.59
CA LYS A 113 9.39 24.43 6.09
C LYS A 113 9.34 24.62 4.59
N ARG A 114 9.00 23.58 3.83
CA ARG A 114 8.91 23.61 2.36
C ARG A 114 7.60 24.20 1.84
N ASN A 115 6.54 24.29 2.68
CA ASN A 115 5.21 24.77 2.27
C ASN A 115 4.68 24.08 1.00
N PHE A 116 4.86 22.77 0.89
CA PHE A 116 4.47 22.00 -0.28
C PHE A 116 3.00 22.20 -0.64
N LYS A 117 2.75 22.20 -1.97
CA LYS A 117 1.44 22.13 -2.57
C LYS A 117 1.36 20.87 -3.42
N VAL A 118 0.38 20.00 -3.17
CA VAL A 118 0.25 18.72 -3.85
C VAL A 118 -1.10 18.59 -4.55
N ALA A 119 -1.15 17.78 -5.59
CA ALA A 119 -2.39 17.34 -6.22
C ALA A 119 -2.68 15.88 -5.82
N CYS A 120 -3.93 15.55 -5.49
CA CYS A 120 -4.32 14.19 -5.13
C CYS A 120 -5.49 13.69 -5.97
N ASP A 121 -5.42 12.43 -6.37
CA ASP A 121 -6.52 11.69 -6.96
C ASP A 121 -6.86 10.49 -6.08
N TYR A 122 -8.08 10.44 -5.55
CA TYR A 122 -8.53 9.41 -4.63
C TYR A 122 -9.35 8.30 -5.28
N VAL A 123 -9.57 8.37 -6.59
CA VAL A 123 -10.39 7.41 -7.35
C VAL A 123 -11.77 7.13 -6.69
N ASN A 124 -12.28 8.08 -5.89
CA ASN A 124 -13.43 7.91 -4.99
C ASN A 124 -13.25 6.75 -3.99
N GLY A 125 -12.02 6.41 -3.65
CA GLY A 125 -11.63 5.33 -2.72
C GLY A 125 -11.40 5.80 -1.29
N THR A 126 -10.84 4.92 -0.46
CA THR A 126 -10.67 5.18 0.98
C THR A 126 -9.58 6.21 1.31
N GLY A 127 -8.68 6.49 0.35
CA GLY A 127 -7.66 7.53 0.50
C GLY A 127 -8.25 8.90 0.85
N LEU A 128 -9.46 9.20 0.37
CA LEU A 128 -10.15 10.47 0.65
C LEU A 128 -10.44 10.72 2.15
N PHE A 129 -10.50 9.67 2.99
CA PHE A 129 -10.76 9.79 4.43
C PHE A 129 -9.47 9.98 5.25
N ALA A 130 -8.33 9.57 4.70
CA ALA A 130 -7.07 9.52 5.43
C ALA A 130 -6.03 10.54 4.91
N THR A 131 -5.83 10.61 3.59
CA THR A 131 -4.76 11.44 3.01
C THR A 131 -4.93 12.93 3.29
N PRO A 132 -6.13 13.56 3.21
CA PRO A 132 -6.30 14.96 3.61
C PRO A 132 -5.91 15.21 5.07
N LYS A 133 -6.21 14.28 5.99
CA LYS A 133 -5.84 14.38 7.40
C LYS A 133 -4.32 14.29 7.58
N LEU A 134 -3.65 13.38 6.85
CA LEU A 134 -2.20 13.28 6.84
C LEU A 134 -1.57 14.57 6.31
N LEU A 135 -1.97 15.05 5.13
CA LEU A 135 -1.42 16.27 4.53
C LEU A 135 -1.61 17.50 5.42
N LYS A 136 -2.78 17.62 6.05
CA LYS A 136 -3.04 18.66 7.04
C LYS A 136 -2.07 18.56 8.23
N ALA A 137 -1.82 17.37 8.75
CA ALA A 137 -0.87 17.16 9.84
C ALA A 137 0.57 17.52 9.42
N LEU A 138 0.93 17.25 8.15
CA LEU A 138 2.22 17.61 7.56
C LEU A 138 2.37 19.10 7.19
N GLY A 139 1.29 19.89 7.29
CA GLY A 139 1.29 21.29 6.88
C GLY A 139 1.35 21.49 5.36
N VAL A 140 0.89 20.51 4.60
CA VAL A 140 0.91 20.48 3.13
C VAL A 140 -0.42 20.96 2.57
N LYS A 141 -0.39 21.83 1.55
CA LYS A 141 -1.58 22.31 0.85
C LYS A 141 -2.00 21.31 -0.21
N GLU A 142 -3.28 21.00 -0.25
CA GLU A 142 -3.87 19.99 -1.14
C GLU A 142 -4.84 20.59 -2.14
N ILE A 143 -4.79 20.08 -3.38
CA ILE A 143 -5.84 20.20 -4.39
C ILE A 143 -6.19 18.78 -4.80
N SER A 144 -7.48 18.41 -4.80
CA SER A 144 -7.86 17.02 -5.08
C SER A 144 -9.01 16.89 -6.06
N ILE A 145 -9.01 15.76 -6.77
CA ILE A 145 -10.08 15.29 -7.65
C ILE A 145 -10.56 13.91 -7.18
N ASN A 146 -11.70 13.47 -7.72
CA ASN A 146 -12.24 12.13 -7.49
C ASN A 146 -12.35 11.80 -5.98
N LYS A 147 -13.00 12.71 -5.25
CA LYS A 147 -13.15 12.67 -3.78
C LYS A 147 -14.60 12.49 -3.32
N GLU A 148 -15.45 11.93 -4.15
CA GLU A 148 -16.84 11.71 -3.83
C GLU A 148 -17.08 10.26 -3.41
N TRP A 149 -17.56 10.07 -2.19
CA TRP A 149 -17.89 8.74 -1.70
C TRP A 149 -19.23 8.26 -2.26
N THR A 150 -19.21 7.78 -3.50
CA THR A 150 -20.41 7.31 -4.20
C THR A 150 -20.51 5.79 -4.30
N GLY A 151 -19.46 5.07 -3.90
CA GLY A 151 -19.31 3.63 -4.13
C GLY A 151 -18.95 3.28 -5.59
N LYS A 152 -18.69 4.29 -6.43
CA LYS A 152 -18.28 4.12 -7.83
C LYS A 152 -16.94 4.75 -8.06
N PHE A 153 -16.01 4.00 -8.64
CA PHE A 153 -14.72 4.56 -9.04
C PHE A 153 -14.89 5.55 -10.19
N SER A 154 -14.13 6.63 -10.17
CA SER A 154 -14.21 7.70 -11.17
C SER A 154 -13.54 7.33 -12.49
N HIS A 155 -12.60 6.41 -12.46
CA HIS A 155 -11.87 5.87 -13.60
C HIS A 155 -11.37 4.45 -13.27
N ILE A 156 -10.62 3.83 -14.16
CA ILE A 156 -9.97 2.52 -13.89
C ILE A 156 -9.18 2.62 -12.59
N ALA A 157 -9.50 1.72 -11.67
CA ALA A 157 -9.01 1.76 -10.29
C ALA A 157 -7.49 1.53 -10.16
N GLU A 158 -6.88 0.85 -11.13
CA GLU A 158 -5.43 0.64 -11.16
C GLU A 158 -4.72 1.92 -11.66
N PRO A 159 -3.74 2.45 -10.91
CA PRO A 159 -2.92 3.56 -11.37
C PRO A 159 -2.15 3.18 -12.65
N SER A 160 -2.47 3.87 -13.74
CA SER A 160 -1.85 3.67 -15.06
C SER A 160 -1.69 5.01 -15.77
N ALA A 161 -0.91 5.06 -16.85
CA ALA A 161 -0.74 6.28 -17.62
C ALA A 161 -2.09 6.88 -18.09
N ASN A 162 -3.05 6.03 -18.44
CA ASN A 162 -4.37 6.48 -18.89
C ASN A 162 -5.24 6.98 -17.74
N SER A 163 -5.27 6.29 -16.59
CA SER A 163 -6.07 6.68 -15.43
C SER A 163 -5.54 7.94 -14.74
N MET A 164 -4.24 8.23 -14.87
CA MET A 164 -3.59 9.38 -14.23
C MET A 164 -3.60 10.67 -15.06
N LYS A 165 -4.21 10.69 -16.23
CA LYS A 165 -4.21 11.86 -17.13
C LYS A 165 -4.84 13.10 -16.47
N SER A 166 -5.99 12.95 -15.82
CA SER A 166 -6.67 14.04 -15.12
C SER A 166 -5.82 14.61 -13.98
N LEU A 167 -5.08 13.76 -13.27
CA LEU A 167 -4.14 14.19 -12.24
C LEU A 167 -2.96 14.95 -12.86
N SER A 168 -2.41 14.48 -14.00
CA SER A 168 -1.36 15.19 -14.74
C SER A 168 -1.78 16.59 -15.14
N ASP A 169 -2.99 16.73 -15.67
CA ASP A 169 -3.55 18.04 -16.07
C ASP A 169 -3.75 18.94 -14.84
N LEU A 170 -4.20 18.39 -13.72
CA LEU A 170 -4.36 19.12 -12.46
C LEU A 170 -3.01 19.65 -11.93
N VAL A 171 -1.96 18.82 -11.98
CA VAL A 171 -0.59 19.18 -11.58
C VAL A 171 -0.09 20.37 -12.41
N LYS A 172 -0.17 20.28 -13.75
CA LYS A 172 0.27 21.33 -14.68
C LYS A 172 -0.50 22.64 -14.47
N LYS A 173 -1.83 22.56 -14.43
CA LYS A 173 -2.72 23.73 -14.28
C LYS A 173 -2.43 24.50 -12.99
N ASN A 174 -2.16 23.81 -11.89
CA ASN A 174 -2.02 24.42 -10.58
C ASN A 174 -0.56 24.61 -10.15
N LYS A 175 0.41 24.18 -10.95
CA LYS A 175 1.85 24.28 -10.68
C LYS A 175 2.18 23.76 -9.29
N VAL A 176 1.74 22.54 -8.98
CA VAL A 176 1.99 21.89 -7.69
C VAL A 176 3.34 21.18 -7.70
N ASP A 177 3.88 20.88 -6.52
CA ASP A 177 5.20 20.27 -6.37
C ASP A 177 5.21 18.79 -6.79
N ILE A 178 4.09 18.08 -6.61
CA ILE A 178 3.92 16.65 -6.94
C ILE A 178 2.43 16.29 -6.99
N GLY A 179 2.08 15.32 -7.84
CA GLY A 179 0.79 14.65 -7.84
C GLY A 179 0.86 13.26 -7.22
N PHE A 180 -0.14 12.89 -6.42
CA PHE A 180 -0.30 11.57 -5.82
C PHE A 180 -1.61 10.94 -6.25
N THR A 181 -1.60 9.67 -6.64
CA THR A 181 -2.80 8.87 -6.83
C THR A 181 -2.71 7.58 -6.04
N GLN A 182 -3.82 7.17 -5.46
CA GLN A 182 -3.94 5.96 -4.67
C GLN A 182 -4.93 5.01 -5.34
N ASP A 183 -4.76 3.71 -5.13
CA ASP A 183 -5.79 2.75 -5.48
C ASP A 183 -6.96 2.81 -4.47
N PRO A 184 -8.11 2.16 -4.74
CA PRO A 184 -9.32 2.35 -3.93
C PRO A 184 -9.20 2.06 -2.44
N ASP A 185 -8.34 1.15 -2.03
CA ASP A 185 -8.11 0.82 -0.62
C ASP A 185 -6.77 1.39 -0.08
N ALA A 186 -6.14 2.26 -0.88
CA ALA A 186 -5.01 3.11 -0.50
C ALA A 186 -3.82 2.33 0.08
N ASP A 187 -3.55 1.14 -0.45
CA ASP A 187 -2.34 0.38 -0.14
C ASP A 187 -1.20 0.65 -1.14
N ARG A 188 -1.52 1.20 -2.35
CA ARG A 188 -0.59 1.56 -3.41
C ARG A 188 -0.58 3.06 -3.68
N LEU A 189 0.55 3.55 -4.13
CA LEU A 189 0.79 4.95 -4.48
C LEU A 189 1.50 5.04 -5.83
N ALA A 190 0.98 5.88 -6.72
CA ALA A 190 1.72 6.32 -7.90
C ALA A 190 1.81 7.84 -7.93
N ILE A 191 2.76 8.38 -8.69
CA ILE A 191 3.09 9.79 -8.67
C ILE A 191 3.08 10.43 -10.05
N VAL A 192 2.82 11.72 -10.07
CA VAL A 192 2.98 12.62 -11.22
C VAL A 192 3.98 13.70 -10.84
N LEU A 193 4.97 13.93 -11.72
CA LEU A 193 6.01 14.93 -11.48
C LEU A 193 5.44 16.35 -11.56
N ASN A 194 6.15 17.30 -11.02
CA ASN A 194 5.76 18.72 -10.98
C ASN A 194 5.56 19.38 -12.37
N ASP A 195 6.08 18.78 -13.44
CA ASP A 195 5.82 19.19 -14.83
C ASP A 195 4.64 18.43 -15.46
N GLY A 196 3.98 17.54 -14.70
CA GLY A 196 2.88 16.70 -15.14
C GLY A 196 3.30 15.41 -15.84
N THR A 197 4.58 15.07 -15.87
CA THR A 197 5.03 13.78 -16.39
C THR A 197 4.52 12.65 -15.48
N ILE A 198 3.85 11.67 -16.07
CA ILE A 198 3.43 10.44 -15.40
C ILE A 198 4.61 9.46 -15.44
N VAL A 199 4.98 8.92 -14.29
CA VAL A 199 6.04 7.92 -14.18
C VAL A 199 5.48 6.59 -13.70
N SER A 200 6.24 5.51 -13.89
CA SER A 200 5.85 4.18 -13.41
C SER A 200 5.70 4.18 -11.89
N GLU A 201 4.76 3.39 -11.38
CA GLU A 201 4.57 3.13 -9.95
C GLU A 201 5.82 2.55 -9.25
N GLU A 202 6.75 1.98 -10.01
CA GLU A 202 8.06 1.51 -9.51
C GLU A 202 8.86 2.64 -8.83
N TYR A 203 8.70 3.89 -9.29
CA TYR A 203 9.40 5.03 -8.70
C TYR A 203 8.92 5.35 -7.29
N THR A 204 7.71 5.00 -6.92
CA THR A 204 7.24 5.19 -5.53
C THR A 204 8.13 4.45 -4.55
N LEU A 205 8.36 3.15 -4.80
CA LEU A 205 9.23 2.35 -3.95
C LEU A 205 10.68 2.83 -4.00
N ALA A 206 11.18 3.17 -5.19
CA ALA A 206 12.56 3.67 -5.35
C ALA A 206 12.81 4.97 -4.58
N LEU A 207 11.88 5.92 -4.60
CA LEU A 207 11.96 7.18 -3.85
C LEU A 207 11.92 6.95 -2.34
N CYS A 208 11.01 6.09 -1.86
CA CYS A 208 10.95 5.72 -0.45
C CYS A 208 12.25 5.05 0.01
N ALA A 209 12.81 4.14 -0.79
CA ALA A 209 14.06 3.47 -0.51
C ALA A 209 15.25 4.46 -0.51
N LYS A 210 15.33 5.35 -1.52
CA LYS A 210 16.34 6.42 -1.60
C LYS A 210 16.34 7.24 -0.31
N TYR A 211 15.15 7.63 0.18
CA TYR A 211 15.05 8.33 1.45
C TYR A 211 15.53 7.49 2.62
N LEU A 212 14.99 6.28 2.81
CA LEU A 212 15.33 5.41 3.94
C LEU A 212 16.83 5.10 4.00
N TRP A 213 17.47 4.79 2.90
CA TRP A 213 18.90 4.57 2.84
C TRP A 213 19.70 5.85 3.06
N SER A 214 19.20 7.02 2.63
CA SER A 214 19.85 8.31 2.88
C SER A 214 19.88 8.72 4.35
N VAL A 215 19.09 8.08 5.20
CA VAL A 215 19.05 8.28 6.66
C VAL A 215 19.55 7.05 7.44
N GLY A 216 20.28 6.16 6.76
CA GLY A 216 20.98 5.05 7.40
C GLY A 216 20.07 3.88 7.80
N LYS A 217 18.94 3.68 7.11
CA LYS A 217 18.00 2.58 7.38
C LYS A 217 18.35 1.34 6.56
N GLY A 218 18.55 0.25 7.22
CA GLY A 218 19.05 -1.07 6.80
C GLY A 218 18.55 -1.72 5.49
N ASP A 219 18.84 -3.01 5.36
CA ASP A 219 18.52 -3.82 4.18
C ASP A 219 17.02 -3.93 3.93
N ALA A 220 16.66 -4.28 2.69
CA ALA A 220 15.28 -4.34 2.23
C ALA A 220 14.91 -5.70 1.61
N ALA A 221 13.60 -5.96 1.47
CA ALA A 221 13.10 -7.04 0.63
C ALA A 221 12.05 -6.53 -0.35
N VAL A 222 12.10 -7.05 -1.58
CA VAL A 222 11.12 -6.76 -2.63
C VAL A 222 10.66 -8.03 -3.33
N ASN A 223 9.55 -7.99 -4.06
CA ASN A 223 9.15 -9.14 -4.85
C ASN A 223 9.95 -9.28 -6.15
N LEU A 224 9.86 -10.43 -6.80
CA LEU A 224 10.60 -10.75 -8.03
C LEU A 224 10.25 -9.84 -9.22
N SER A 225 9.04 -9.26 -9.25
CA SER A 225 8.60 -8.37 -10.34
C SER A 225 9.02 -6.91 -10.17
N THR A 226 9.65 -6.55 -9.06
CA THR A 226 10.12 -5.17 -8.80
C THR A 226 11.34 -4.85 -9.66
N SER A 227 11.39 -3.64 -10.21
CA SER A 227 12.49 -3.12 -11.03
C SER A 227 13.85 -3.26 -10.35
N ARG A 228 14.90 -3.41 -11.15
CA ARG A 228 16.28 -3.47 -10.68
C ARG A 228 16.85 -2.11 -10.26
N MET A 229 16.15 -1.00 -10.51
CA MET A 229 16.55 0.30 -9.99
C MET A 229 16.75 0.29 -8.48
N ILE A 230 16.00 -0.56 -7.78
CA ILE A 230 16.12 -0.71 -6.32
C ILE A 230 17.45 -1.34 -5.90
N ASP A 231 17.96 -2.31 -6.70
CA ASP A 231 19.24 -2.97 -6.42
C ASP A 231 20.41 -1.98 -6.60
N ASP A 232 20.35 -1.13 -7.64
CA ASP A 232 21.38 -0.12 -7.89
C ASP A 232 21.41 0.95 -6.80
N LEU A 233 20.24 1.43 -6.37
CA LEU A 233 20.13 2.37 -5.23
C LEU A 233 20.66 1.78 -3.92
N ALA A 234 20.38 0.50 -3.67
CA ALA A 234 20.89 -0.21 -2.49
C ALA A 234 22.42 -0.30 -2.54
N LYS A 235 22.97 -0.74 -3.70
CA LYS A 235 24.41 -0.89 -3.91
C LYS A 235 25.15 0.44 -3.73
N GLU A 236 24.60 1.53 -4.26
CA GLU A 236 25.17 2.89 -4.07
C GLU A 236 25.34 3.25 -2.60
N LYS A 237 24.41 2.84 -1.76
CA LYS A 237 24.39 3.15 -0.32
C LYS A 237 24.98 2.06 0.57
N GLY A 238 25.47 0.96 -0.01
CA GLY A 238 26.08 -0.16 0.73
C GLY A 238 25.09 -1.07 1.43
N TYR A 239 23.85 -1.16 0.91
CA TYR A 239 22.79 -2.04 1.41
C TYR A 239 22.51 -3.20 0.45
N SER A 240 21.77 -4.20 0.94
CA SER A 240 21.30 -5.34 0.18
C SER A 240 19.79 -5.38 0.02
N VAL A 241 19.36 -6.07 -1.03
CA VAL A 241 17.94 -6.28 -1.35
C VAL A 241 17.67 -7.75 -1.56
N ASP A 242 16.84 -8.33 -0.71
CA ASP A 242 16.36 -9.71 -0.85
C ASP A 242 15.18 -9.77 -1.83
N ARG A 243 15.14 -10.80 -2.69
CA ARG A 243 14.02 -11.04 -3.60
C ARG A 243 13.11 -12.15 -3.10
N THR A 244 11.80 -11.87 -3.04
CA THR A 244 10.77 -12.83 -2.59
C THR A 244 9.82 -13.21 -3.72
N LYS A 245 9.00 -14.24 -3.51
CA LYS A 245 7.85 -14.51 -4.36
C LYS A 245 6.92 -13.29 -4.43
N ILE A 246 6.18 -13.17 -5.53
CA ILE A 246 5.16 -12.12 -5.71
C ILE A 246 4.07 -12.28 -4.65
N GLY A 247 3.57 -11.16 -4.15
CA GLY A 247 2.53 -11.05 -3.13
C GLY A 247 3.04 -10.42 -1.83
N GLU A 248 2.32 -9.42 -1.36
CA GLU A 248 2.64 -8.61 -0.19
C GLU A 248 3.03 -9.43 1.03
N ILE A 249 2.28 -10.52 1.31
CA ILE A 249 2.54 -11.38 2.47
C ILE A 249 3.94 -12.02 2.43
N ASN A 250 4.44 -12.34 1.25
CA ASN A 250 5.77 -12.91 1.09
C ASN A 250 6.85 -11.88 1.44
N VAL A 251 6.68 -10.64 0.97
CA VAL A 251 7.59 -9.53 1.30
C VAL A 251 7.52 -9.18 2.79
N SER A 252 6.33 -8.90 3.31
CA SER A 252 6.16 -8.48 4.70
C SER A 252 6.63 -9.53 5.72
N SER A 253 6.36 -10.80 5.43
CA SER A 253 6.85 -11.91 6.27
C SER A 253 8.37 -12.06 6.21
N HIS A 254 8.97 -11.90 5.03
CA HIS A 254 10.41 -11.97 4.84
C HIS A 254 11.14 -10.85 5.58
N VAL A 255 10.63 -9.61 5.46
CA VAL A 255 11.16 -8.44 6.18
C VAL A 255 11.19 -8.68 7.68
N VAL A 256 10.08 -9.14 8.27
CA VAL A 256 10.00 -9.38 9.71
C VAL A 256 10.87 -10.55 10.15
N LYS A 257 10.85 -11.66 9.40
CA LYS A 257 11.61 -12.88 9.73
C LYS A 257 13.12 -12.63 9.73
N ASN A 258 13.61 -11.88 8.74
CA ASN A 258 15.03 -11.60 8.56
C ASN A 258 15.48 -10.29 9.21
N ARG A 259 14.58 -9.60 9.94
CA ARG A 259 14.85 -8.32 10.61
C ARG A 259 15.35 -7.23 9.67
N LEU A 260 14.88 -7.25 8.41
CA LEU A 260 15.15 -6.20 7.46
C LEU A 260 14.37 -4.94 7.84
N TYR A 261 14.84 -3.79 7.38
CA TYR A 261 14.25 -2.54 7.83
C TYR A 261 12.92 -2.21 7.12
N PHE A 262 12.86 -2.47 5.81
CA PHE A 262 11.68 -2.21 5.00
C PHE A 262 11.56 -3.21 3.85
N GLY A 263 10.46 -3.14 3.16
CA GLY A 263 10.25 -3.85 1.91
C GLY A 263 9.22 -3.15 1.04
N GLY A 264 8.88 -3.78 -0.06
CA GLY A 264 7.85 -3.25 -0.94
C GLY A 264 7.69 -4.04 -2.23
N GLU A 265 6.80 -3.55 -3.05
CA GLU A 265 6.51 -4.11 -4.37
C GLU A 265 6.54 -3.00 -5.42
N GLY A 266 6.99 -3.32 -6.63
CA GLY A 266 7.08 -2.37 -7.74
C GLY A 266 5.74 -1.77 -8.22
N ASN A 267 4.64 -2.21 -7.64
CA ASN A 267 3.30 -1.66 -7.87
C ASN A 267 2.96 -0.44 -6.97
N GLY A 268 3.96 0.22 -6.41
CA GLY A 268 3.79 1.42 -5.58
C GLY A 268 3.55 1.15 -4.09
N GLY A 269 3.78 -0.08 -3.62
CA GLY A 269 3.57 -0.44 -2.22
C GLY A 269 4.87 -0.41 -1.41
N ILE A 270 4.95 0.43 -0.37
CA ILE A 270 6.03 0.45 0.63
C ILE A 270 5.59 -0.21 1.92
N ILE A 271 6.45 -1.03 2.52
CA ILE A 271 6.24 -1.74 3.79
C ILE A 271 7.34 -1.35 4.76
N VAL A 272 7.01 -0.71 5.87
CA VAL A 272 7.94 -0.43 6.97
C VAL A 272 7.32 -0.94 8.26
N PRO A 273 7.74 -2.10 8.79
CA PRO A 273 7.10 -2.73 9.96
C PRO A 273 7.04 -1.84 11.20
N ALA A 274 7.96 -0.88 11.33
CA ALA A 274 7.91 0.11 12.40
C ALA A 274 6.69 1.04 12.33
N VAL A 275 6.03 1.16 11.16
CA VAL A 275 4.85 2.00 10.93
C VAL A 275 3.63 1.16 10.59
N SER A 276 3.72 0.31 9.58
CA SER A 276 2.63 -0.54 9.12
C SER A 276 3.16 -1.94 8.77
N PRO A 277 2.46 -3.01 9.16
CA PRO A 277 2.89 -4.37 8.83
C PRO A 277 2.67 -4.78 7.37
N GLY A 278 1.97 -3.96 6.60
CA GLY A 278 1.72 -4.15 5.16
C GLY A 278 2.01 -2.91 4.34
N ARG A 279 1.63 -2.94 3.06
CA ARG A 279 1.81 -1.80 2.14
C ARG A 279 1.03 -0.58 2.61
N ASP A 280 1.65 0.60 2.52
CA ASP A 280 1.12 1.83 3.10
C ASP A 280 1.41 3.05 2.22
N SER A 281 0.42 3.47 1.46
CA SER A 281 0.52 4.66 0.61
C SER A 281 0.61 5.97 1.39
N LEU A 282 0.01 6.03 2.59
CA LEU A 282 0.09 7.21 3.45
C LEU A 282 1.53 7.44 3.92
N LEU A 283 2.21 6.36 4.32
CA LEU A 283 3.64 6.41 4.64
C LEU A 283 4.46 6.78 3.40
N GLY A 284 4.13 6.21 2.24
CA GLY A 284 4.79 6.54 0.96
C GLY A 284 4.75 8.03 0.65
N ILE A 285 3.59 8.69 0.79
CA ILE A 285 3.44 10.14 0.63
C ILE A 285 4.36 10.88 1.60
N ALA A 286 4.38 10.52 2.87
CA ALA A 286 5.19 11.18 3.88
C ALA A 286 6.70 11.05 3.60
N LEU A 287 7.17 9.85 3.22
CA LEU A 287 8.59 9.60 2.90
C LEU A 287 9.05 10.36 1.66
N ILE A 288 8.22 10.43 0.61
CA ILE A 288 8.55 11.16 -0.61
C ILE A 288 8.64 12.67 -0.33
N LEU A 289 7.68 13.23 0.42
CA LEU A 289 7.72 14.64 0.81
C LEU A 289 8.94 14.96 1.69
N GLU A 290 9.31 14.06 2.57
CA GLU A 290 10.48 14.21 3.42
C GLU A 290 11.78 14.10 2.61
N LEU A 291 11.85 13.21 1.61
CA LEU A 291 12.98 13.14 0.67
C LEU A 291 13.15 14.47 -0.08
N MET A 292 12.07 15.00 -0.66
CA MET A 292 12.08 16.29 -1.37
C MET A 292 12.51 17.44 -0.44
N ALA A 293 12.06 17.41 0.81
CA ALA A 293 12.43 18.40 1.80
C ALA A 293 13.92 18.30 2.21
N LYS A 294 14.42 17.09 2.40
CA LYS A 294 15.81 16.81 2.77
C LYS A 294 16.79 17.21 1.68
N GLU A 295 16.50 16.84 0.42
CA GLU A 295 17.39 17.14 -0.70
C GLU A 295 17.22 18.56 -1.23
N ASN A 296 16.17 19.26 -0.83
CA ASN A 296 15.80 20.60 -1.31
C ASN A 296 15.67 20.68 -2.85
N LYS A 297 15.16 19.59 -3.46
CA LYS A 297 14.97 19.41 -4.90
C LYS A 297 13.50 19.23 -5.25
N THR A 298 13.18 19.45 -6.53
CA THR A 298 11.90 19.06 -7.11
C THR A 298 11.85 17.53 -7.29
N ILE A 299 10.66 16.99 -7.37
CA ILE A 299 10.53 15.53 -7.60
C ILE A 299 11.14 15.09 -8.94
N LYS A 300 11.10 15.96 -9.96
CA LYS A 300 11.73 15.70 -11.26
C LYS A 300 13.23 15.57 -11.16
N GLU A 301 13.91 16.52 -10.49
CA GLU A 301 15.36 16.47 -10.27
C GLU A 301 15.77 15.21 -9.51
N ILE A 302 14.99 14.78 -8.51
CA ILE A 302 15.28 13.56 -7.76
C ILE A 302 15.16 12.31 -8.62
N ILE A 303 14.15 12.24 -9.47
CA ILE A 303 13.94 11.09 -10.36
C ILE A 303 15.02 11.01 -11.45
N GLU A 304 15.52 12.14 -11.93
CA GLU A 304 16.61 12.16 -12.92
C GLU A 304 17.92 11.54 -12.39
N GLU A 305 18.08 11.46 -11.06
CA GLU A 305 19.22 10.79 -10.41
C GLU A 305 19.02 9.29 -10.21
N ILE A 306 17.80 8.77 -10.37
CA ILE A 306 17.50 7.34 -10.22
C ILE A 306 17.82 6.60 -11.52
N PRO A 307 18.49 5.44 -11.47
CA PRO A 307 18.77 4.63 -12.66
C PRO A 307 17.49 4.30 -13.43
N LYS A 308 17.50 4.51 -14.73
CA LYS A 308 16.34 4.27 -15.59
C LYS A 308 16.26 2.81 -16.01
N TYR A 309 15.13 2.20 -15.76
CA TYR A 309 14.77 0.86 -16.20
C TYR A 309 13.40 0.90 -16.86
N GLU A 310 13.24 0.09 -17.89
CA GLU A 310 11.95 -0.14 -18.54
C GLU A 310 11.46 -1.55 -18.22
N ILE A 311 10.20 -1.67 -17.85
CA ILE A 311 9.52 -2.94 -17.64
C ILE A 311 8.47 -3.08 -18.74
N VAL A 312 8.58 -4.16 -19.53
CA VAL A 312 7.52 -4.57 -20.46
C VAL A 312 6.67 -5.63 -19.76
N LYS A 313 5.39 -5.30 -19.53
CA LYS A 313 4.40 -6.23 -18.96
C LYS A 313 3.42 -6.59 -20.06
N GLU A 314 3.40 -7.85 -20.46
CA GLU A 314 2.47 -8.36 -21.48
C GLU A 314 1.55 -9.41 -20.85
N LYS A 315 0.29 -9.40 -21.29
CA LYS A 315 -0.71 -10.38 -20.90
C LYS A 315 -1.04 -11.24 -22.12
N LEU A 316 -0.75 -12.52 -22.02
CA LEU A 316 -1.13 -13.49 -23.04
C LEU A 316 -2.39 -14.23 -22.59
N GLU A 317 -3.42 -14.21 -23.43
CA GLU A 317 -4.57 -15.10 -23.24
C GLU A 317 -4.20 -16.47 -23.79
N VAL A 318 -4.14 -17.45 -22.90
CA VAL A 318 -3.81 -18.83 -23.25
C VAL A 318 -4.98 -19.75 -22.89
N ALA A 319 -5.28 -20.70 -23.77
CA ALA A 319 -6.23 -21.77 -23.44
C ALA A 319 -5.72 -22.56 -22.23
N LYS A 320 -6.58 -23.30 -21.53
CA LYS A 320 -6.22 -24.08 -20.33
C LYS A 320 -4.86 -24.77 -20.48
N ILE A 321 -3.88 -24.29 -19.74
CA ILE A 321 -2.53 -24.85 -19.67
C ILE A 321 -2.35 -25.48 -18.29
N ASP A 322 -1.70 -26.64 -18.23
CA ASP A 322 -1.11 -27.12 -16.99
C ASP A 322 0.09 -26.22 -16.63
N GLU A 323 -0.08 -25.34 -15.66
CA GLU A 323 0.91 -24.35 -15.22
C GLU A 323 2.24 -25.00 -14.86
N ASN A 324 2.25 -26.17 -14.23
CA ASN A 324 3.43 -26.87 -13.81
C ASN A 324 4.25 -27.38 -15.00
N SER A 325 3.60 -27.96 -15.99
CA SER A 325 4.24 -28.40 -17.22
C SER A 325 4.76 -27.24 -18.05
N PHE A 326 4.03 -26.12 -18.11
CA PHE A 326 4.44 -24.90 -18.79
C PHE A 326 5.69 -24.30 -18.17
N LEU A 327 5.71 -24.08 -16.84
CA LEU A 327 6.86 -23.56 -16.12
C LEU A 327 8.09 -24.48 -16.22
N LYS A 328 7.89 -25.81 -16.21
CA LYS A 328 8.97 -26.77 -16.39
C LYS A 328 9.60 -26.66 -17.78
N ASN A 329 8.77 -26.52 -18.81
CA ASN A 329 9.24 -26.39 -20.19
C ASN A 329 9.98 -25.06 -20.44
N ILE A 330 9.53 -23.95 -19.85
CA ILE A 330 10.23 -22.68 -19.91
C ILE A 330 11.62 -22.80 -19.25
N LYS A 331 11.70 -23.36 -18.05
CA LYS A 331 12.99 -23.55 -17.33
C LYS A 331 13.98 -24.45 -18.08
N LEU A 332 13.51 -25.33 -18.95
CA LEU A 332 14.37 -26.18 -19.79
C LEU A 332 14.88 -25.48 -21.07
N LYS A 333 14.20 -24.37 -21.45
CA LYS A 333 14.51 -23.67 -22.72
C LYS A 333 15.34 -22.40 -22.51
N TYR A 334 15.32 -21.84 -21.32
CA TYR A 334 16.00 -20.61 -20.86
C TYR A 334 16.72 -20.83 -19.53
#